data_8316f756e7356872cb009574fd738a96
#
_entry.id   8316f756e7356872cb009574fd738a96
#
_cell.length_a   1.000
_cell.length_b   1.000
_cell.length_c   1.000
_cell.angle_alpha   90.00
_cell.angle_beta   90.00
_cell.angle_gamma   90.00
#
_symmetry.space_group_name_H-M   'P 1'
#
loop_
_entity.id
_entity.type
_entity.pdbx_description
1 polymer ?
#
loop_
_entity_poly.entity_id
_entity_poly.type
_entity_poly.pdbx_seq_one_letter_code
_entity_poly.pdbx_strand_id
1 'polypeptide(L)'
;WYKVKNILQYSQKELVKVGIPYMDEMAKRMENAPSVTEHERTVLLAPSWGDNAIFGVYGGKIIDLLLKTGYHVIVRPHPQSFTSEKDMLEKLMKEYPESDQLEWNRDTDNFNVLNRSDILISDFSGVIFDFTLIYDKPVIYTDPQFDVSLYDAWWLDTPLWTTTALPRLGAQLTEENMQNLKDLIDTCITDPKYAEGRRQVKEETWVH
;
A
#
# COMPACT_ATOMS: atom_id res chain seq x y z
N TRP A 1 -22.11 -5.46 2.85
CA TRP A 1 -23.09 -6.36 2.21
C TRP A 1 -24.46 -6.30 2.94
N TYR A 2 -24.50 -6.41 4.26
CA TYR A 2 -25.75 -6.35 5.01
C TYR A 2 -26.52 -5.02 4.78
N LYS A 3 -25.83 -3.89 4.74
CA LYS A 3 -26.44 -2.58 4.40
C LYS A 3 -26.96 -2.57 2.96
N VAL A 4 -26.18 -3.04 2.01
CA VAL A 4 -26.59 -3.14 0.59
C VAL A 4 -27.85 -3.97 0.46
N LYS A 5 -27.92 -5.11 1.14
CA LYS A 5 -29.08 -5.99 1.15
C LYS A 5 -30.35 -5.29 1.62
N ASN A 6 -30.24 -4.48 2.70
CA ASN A 6 -31.41 -3.79 3.26
C ASN A 6 -31.82 -2.58 2.41
N ILE A 7 -30.87 -1.87 1.80
CA ILE A 7 -31.15 -0.70 0.96
C ILE A 7 -31.72 -1.12 -0.40
N LEU A 8 -31.15 -2.16 -1.03
CA LEU A 8 -31.57 -2.59 -2.35
C LEU A 8 -32.66 -3.67 -2.35
N GLN A 9 -33.19 -4.03 -1.18
CA GLN A 9 -34.28 -5.00 -1.00
C GLN A 9 -34.09 -6.33 -1.75
N TYR A 10 -32.84 -6.79 -1.88
CA TYR A 10 -32.56 -8.08 -2.47
C TYR A 10 -33.15 -9.21 -1.64
N SER A 11 -33.57 -10.29 -2.32
CA SER A 11 -34.08 -11.51 -1.68
C SER A 11 -33.13 -11.98 -0.56
N GLN A 12 -33.67 -12.53 0.51
CA GLN A 12 -32.89 -13.07 1.61
C GLN A 12 -31.89 -14.10 1.10
N LYS A 13 -30.59 -13.82 1.30
CA LYS A 13 -29.49 -14.74 1.01
C LYS A 13 -28.79 -15.07 2.30
N GLU A 14 -28.34 -16.30 2.43
CA GLU A 14 -27.48 -16.69 3.53
C GLU A 14 -26.10 -16.04 3.36
N LEU A 15 -25.59 -15.45 4.43
CA LEU A 15 -24.25 -14.85 4.48
C LEU A 15 -23.37 -15.75 5.30
N VAL A 16 -22.38 -16.34 4.65
CA VAL A 16 -21.35 -17.16 5.30
C VAL A 16 -20.04 -16.38 5.30
N LYS A 17 -19.44 -16.23 6.46
CA LYS A 17 -18.09 -15.66 6.59
C LYS A 17 -17.08 -16.75 6.22
N VAL A 18 -16.31 -16.52 5.17
CA VAL A 18 -15.30 -17.47 4.67
C VAL A 18 -13.88 -16.93 4.75
N GLY A 19 -13.68 -15.76 5.38
CA GLY A 19 -12.38 -15.09 5.39
C GLY A 19 -12.01 -14.51 4.03
N ILE A 20 -10.71 -14.41 3.77
CA ILE A 20 -10.15 -13.89 2.51
C ILE A 20 -9.24 -14.98 1.91
N PRO A 21 -9.78 -15.88 1.06
CA PRO A 21 -9.02 -17.04 0.53
C PRO A 21 -7.71 -16.66 -0.20
N TYR A 22 -7.67 -15.48 -0.81
CA TYR A 22 -6.45 -14.93 -1.40
C TYR A 22 -5.33 -14.76 -0.36
N MET A 23 -5.65 -14.20 0.81
CA MET A 23 -4.67 -14.02 1.90
C MET A 23 -4.17 -15.36 2.44
N ASP A 24 -5.05 -16.36 2.53
CA ASP A 24 -4.67 -17.72 2.97
C ASP A 24 -3.66 -18.35 2.01
N GLU A 25 -3.87 -18.18 0.70
CA GLU A 25 -2.94 -18.69 -0.31
C GLU A 25 -1.60 -17.95 -0.26
N MET A 26 -1.62 -16.64 -0.09
CA MET A 26 -0.41 -15.84 0.04
C MET A 26 0.37 -16.19 1.33
N ALA A 27 -0.32 -16.45 2.44
CA ALA A 27 0.31 -16.89 3.68
C ALA A 27 1.03 -18.24 3.50
N LYS A 28 0.41 -19.20 2.81
CA LYS A 28 1.06 -20.48 2.47
C LYS A 28 2.31 -20.29 1.60
N ARG A 29 2.27 -19.36 0.65
CA ARG A 29 3.46 -19.02 -0.15
C ARG A 29 4.56 -18.44 0.73
N MET A 30 4.22 -17.62 1.74
CA MET A 30 5.16 -17.05 2.70
C MET A 30 5.85 -18.12 3.55
N GLU A 31 5.12 -19.14 4.02
CA GLU A 31 5.69 -20.25 4.78
C GLU A 31 6.80 -21.00 4.01
N ASN A 32 6.69 -21.04 2.69
CA ASN A 32 7.63 -21.70 1.79
C ASN A 32 8.63 -20.72 1.14
N ALA A 33 8.54 -19.43 1.42
CA ALA A 33 9.44 -18.44 0.87
C ALA A 33 10.84 -18.56 1.50
N PRO A 34 11.91 -18.33 0.73
CA PRO A 34 13.24 -18.20 1.31
C PRO A 34 13.22 -17.08 2.36
N SER A 35 13.84 -17.35 3.51
CA SER A 35 14.05 -16.28 4.50
C SER A 35 14.88 -15.17 3.85
N VAL A 36 14.37 -13.94 3.93
CA VAL A 36 15.12 -12.77 3.50
C VAL A 36 16.24 -12.59 4.53
N THR A 37 17.48 -12.89 4.10
CA THR A 37 18.69 -12.68 4.91
C THR A 37 18.96 -11.18 5.08
N GLU A 38 19.94 -10.81 5.89
CA GLU A 38 20.35 -9.41 6.04
C GLU A 38 20.54 -8.75 4.68
N HIS A 39 19.78 -7.70 4.41
CA HIS A 39 19.78 -6.92 3.18
C HIS A 39 19.76 -5.43 3.53
N GLU A 40 20.14 -4.61 2.58
CA GLU A 40 20.02 -3.18 2.69
C GLU A 40 18.53 -2.78 2.86
N ARG A 41 18.28 -1.81 3.77
CA ARG A 41 16.90 -1.34 3.98
C ARG A 41 16.24 -0.91 2.69
N THR A 42 15.12 -1.50 2.40
CA THR A 42 14.42 -1.36 1.13
C THR A 42 13.04 -0.74 1.30
N VAL A 43 12.81 0.37 0.62
CA VAL A 43 11.54 1.10 0.59
C VAL A 43 10.83 0.82 -0.71
N LEU A 44 9.61 0.31 -0.65
CA LEU A 44 8.75 0.11 -1.82
C LEU A 44 7.82 1.30 -1.98
N LEU A 45 7.93 2.02 -3.09
CA LEU A 45 6.97 3.03 -3.52
C LEU A 45 6.02 2.39 -4.53
N ALA A 46 4.78 2.15 -4.12
CA ALA A 46 3.76 1.53 -4.96
C ALA A 46 2.52 2.43 -5.08
N PRO A 47 2.56 3.44 -5.94
CA PRO A 47 1.44 4.34 -6.17
C PRO A 47 0.30 3.65 -6.92
N SER A 48 -0.94 4.11 -6.69
CA SER A 48 -2.05 3.91 -7.59
C SER A 48 -1.88 4.75 -8.87
N TRP A 49 -2.92 4.91 -9.63
CA TRP A 49 -2.94 5.70 -10.87
C TRP A 49 -3.98 6.82 -10.78
N GLY A 50 -3.82 7.85 -11.62
CA GLY A 50 -4.69 9.03 -11.68
C GLY A 50 -4.13 10.24 -10.93
N ASP A 51 -4.77 11.40 -11.14
CA ASP A 51 -4.29 12.70 -10.66
C ASP A 51 -4.17 12.79 -9.13
N ASN A 52 -4.98 12.02 -8.41
CA ASN A 52 -4.98 11.97 -6.94
C ASN A 52 -4.00 10.93 -6.36
N ALA A 53 -3.34 10.14 -7.21
CA ALA A 53 -2.31 9.20 -6.80
C ALA A 53 -0.98 9.91 -6.49
N ILE A 54 -0.05 9.20 -5.85
CA ILE A 54 1.24 9.76 -5.43
C ILE A 54 1.96 10.50 -6.54
N PHE A 55 2.02 9.95 -7.75
CA PHE A 55 2.71 10.61 -8.86
C PHE A 55 1.94 11.80 -9.43
N GLY A 56 0.60 11.77 -9.38
CA GLY A 56 -0.22 12.92 -9.74
C GLY A 56 -0.02 14.11 -8.80
N VAL A 57 0.08 13.83 -7.49
CA VAL A 57 0.21 14.87 -6.44
C VAL A 57 1.65 15.34 -6.27
N TYR A 58 2.61 14.43 -6.19
CA TYR A 58 4.00 14.75 -5.82
C TYR A 58 4.99 14.69 -6.99
N GLY A 59 4.59 14.12 -8.13
CA GLY A 59 5.47 13.90 -9.27
C GLY A 59 6.75 13.15 -8.89
N GLY A 60 7.89 13.54 -9.48
CA GLY A 60 9.21 12.98 -9.16
C GLY A 60 9.78 13.41 -7.81
N LYS A 61 9.23 14.45 -7.17
CA LYS A 61 9.71 14.93 -5.87
C LYS A 61 9.75 13.83 -4.80
N ILE A 62 8.80 12.90 -4.83
CA ILE A 62 8.80 11.78 -3.87
C ILE A 62 10.00 10.85 -4.08
N ILE A 63 10.40 10.61 -5.31
CA ILE A 63 11.60 9.80 -5.63
C ILE A 63 12.86 10.52 -5.15
N ASP A 64 12.99 11.83 -5.41
CA ASP A 64 14.10 12.64 -4.89
C ASP A 64 14.26 12.52 -3.38
N LEU A 65 13.14 12.61 -2.65
CA LEU A 65 13.15 12.54 -1.19
C LEU A 65 13.52 11.13 -0.70
N LEU A 66 13.05 10.10 -1.39
CA LEU A 66 13.40 8.72 -1.08
C LEU A 66 14.88 8.43 -1.33
N LEU A 67 15.44 8.87 -2.44
CA LEU A 67 16.87 8.70 -2.74
C LEU A 67 17.77 9.41 -1.70
N LYS A 68 17.33 10.55 -1.17
CA LYS A 68 18.06 11.27 -0.10
C LYS A 68 18.10 10.52 1.24
N THR A 69 17.24 9.51 1.44
CA THR A 69 17.26 8.68 2.64
C THR A 69 18.50 7.77 2.71
N GLY A 70 19.10 7.47 1.56
CA GLY A 70 20.18 6.50 1.42
C GLY A 70 19.71 5.04 1.39
N TYR A 71 18.41 4.77 1.47
CA TYR A 71 17.85 3.43 1.38
C TYR A 71 17.72 2.96 -0.07
N HIS A 72 17.70 1.66 -0.28
CA HIS A 72 17.33 1.10 -1.57
C HIS A 72 15.84 1.37 -1.86
N VAL A 73 15.54 1.89 -3.03
CA VAL A 73 14.19 2.30 -3.42
C VAL A 73 13.70 1.44 -4.58
N ILE A 74 12.58 0.79 -4.38
CA ILE A 74 11.88 0.10 -5.46
C ILE A 74 10.63 0.90 -5.79
N VAL A 75 10.54 1.36 -7.03
CA VAL A 75 9.33 2.00 -7.56
C VAL A 75 8.54 0.98 -8.36
N ARG A 76 7.31 0.72 -7.94
CA ARG A 76 6.39 -0.20 -8.60
C ARG A 76 5.10 0.52 -9.01
N PRO A 77 5.05 1.13 -10.18
CA PRO A 77 3.83 1.77 -10.67
C PRO A 77 2.69 0.77 -10.83
N HIS A 78 1.47 1.23 -10.65
CA HIS A 78 0.28 0.42 -10.93
C HIS A 78 0.29 -0.02 -12.41
N PRO A 79 -0.09 -1.27 -12.74
CA PRO A 79 -0.12 -1.74 -14.14
C PRO A 79 -0.90 -0.82 -15.09
N GLN A 80 -1.99 -0.20 -14.61
CA GLN A 80 -2.79 0.75 -15.40
C GLN A 80 -1.99 1.99 -15.80
N SER A 81 -1.05 2.45 -14.98
CA SER A 81 -0.24 3.64 -15.28
C SER A 81 0.60 3.46 -16.55
N PHE A 82 1.03 2.25 -16.88
CA PHE A 82 1.76 1.96 -18.13
C PHE A 82 0.90 2.17 -19.39
N THR A 83 -0.41 2.25 -19.23
CA THR A 83 -1.34 2.49 -20.34
C THR A 83 -1.92 3.90 -20.29
N SER A 84 -2.47 4.31 -19.13
CA SER A 84 -3.18 5.58 -18.99
C SER A 84 -2.28 6.77 -18.70
N GLU A 85 -1.06 6.55 -18.19
CA GLU A 85 -0.11 7.58 -17.74
C GLU A 85 1.29 7.37 -18.35
N LYS A 86 1.33 6.76 -19.53
CA LYS A 86 2.56 6.32 -20.19
C LYS A 86 3.61 7.44 -20.29
N ASP A 87 3.21 8.59 -20.80
CA ASP A 87 4.12 9.72 -21.02
C ASP A 87 4.72 10.25 -19.71
N MET A 88 3.92 10.27 -18.64
CA MET A 88 4.39 10.63 -17.30
C MET A 88 5.42 9.63 -16.79
N LEU A 89 5.13 8.33 -16.88
CA LEU A 89 6.06 7.29 -16.42
C LEU A 89 7.35 7.27 -17.23
N GLU A 90 7.29 7.41 -18.55
CA GLU A 90 8.48 7.48 -19.41
C GLU A 90 9.36 8.66 -19.05
N LYS A 91 8.75 9.83 -18.75
CA LYS A 91 9.46 11.01 -18.26
C LYS A 91 10.14 10.73 -16.92
N LEU A 92 9.42 10.16 -15.94
CA LEU A 92 9.97 9.84 -14.62
C LEU A 92 11.11 8.82 -14.73
N MET A 93 10.96 7.76 -15.51
CA MET A 93 12.02 6.75 -15.70
C MET A 93 13.26 7.32 -16.39
N LYS A 94 13.09 8.32 -17.25
CA LYS A 94 14.21 9.01 -17.88
C LYS A 94 14.91 9.97 -16.92
N GLU A 95 14.16 10.64 -16.06
CA GLU A 95 14.68 11.57 -15.04
C GLU A 95 15.35 10.83 -13.90
N TYR A 96 14.81 9.67 -13.54
CA TYR A 96 15.31 8.78 -12.47
C TYR A 96 15.65 7.40 -13.06
N PRO A 97 16.78 7.24 -13.76
CA PRO A 97 17.20 5.94 -14.30
C PRO A 97 17.51 4.96 -13.19
N GLU A 98 17.39 3.67 -13.47
CA GLU A 98 17.82 2.61 -12.57
C GLU A 98 19.29 2.78 -12.16
N SER A 99 19.59 2.44 -10.92
CA SER A 99 20.90 2.53 -10.30
C SER A 99 21.02 1.49 -9.18
N ASP A 100 22.17 1.44 -8.49
CA ASP A 100 22.36 0.58 -7.32
C ASP A 100 21.35 0.91 -6.19
N GLN A 101 20.84 2.15 -6.17
CA GLN A 101 19.88 2.62 -5.16
C GLN A 101 18.42 2.61 -5.64
N LEU A 102 18.15 2.57 -6.94
CA LEU A 102 16.80 2.71 -7.51
C LEU A 102 16.47 1.62 -8.52
N GLU A 103 15.39 0.90 -8.26
CA GLU A 103 14.82 -0.11 -9.15
C GLU A 103 13.41 0.29 -9.62
N TRP A 104 13.10 0.12 -10.91
CA TRP A 104 11.74 0.18 -11.45
C TRP A 104 11.17 -1.23 -11.63
N ASN A 105 10.37 -1.66 -10.67
CA ASN A 105 9.80 -3.01 -10.69
C ASN A 105 8.58 -3.11 -11.60
N ARG A 106 8.59 -4.09 -12.50
CA ARG A 106 7.53 -4.38 -13.48
C ARG A 106 7.07 -5.83 -13.44
N ASP A 107 7.35 -6.55 -12.36
CA ASP A 107 6.94 -7.94 -12.22
C ASP A 107 5.42 -8.06 -12.30
N THR A 108 4.93 -9.11 -12.94
CA THR A 108 3.49 -9.42 -13.00
C THR A 108 2.96 -9.80 -11.63
N ASP A 109 3.76 -10.51 -10.84
CA ASP A 109 3.45 -10.95 -9.48
C ASP A 109 4.14 -10.01 -8.47
N ASN A 110 3.40 -9.55 -7.46
CA ASN A 110 3.92 -8.66 -6.42
C ASN A 110 4.57 -9.40 -5.25
N PHE A 111 4.48 -10.73 -5.18
CA PHE A 111 4.92 -11.51 -4.03
C PHE A 111 6.37 -11.23 -3.64
N ASN A 112 7.29 -11.36 -4.58
CA ASN A 112 8.72 -11.20 -4.30
C ASN A 112 9.09 -9.77 -3.90
N VAL A 113 8.53 -8.77 -4.57
CA VAL A 113 8.82 -7.37 -4.26
C VAL A 113 8.29 -6.97 -2.89
N LEU A 114 7.11 -7.45 -2.50
CA LEU A 114 6.57 -7.24 -1.15
C LEU A 114 7.42 -7.96 -0.10
N ASN A 115 7.85 -9.19 -0.38
CA ASN A 115 8.65 -9.97 0.56
C ASN A 115 10.01 -9.32 0.86
N ARG A 116 10.70 -8.75 -0.14
CA ARG A 116 12.03 -8.17 0.02
C ARG A 116 12.03 -6.68 0.42
N SER A 117 10.88 -6.05 0.56
CA SER A 117 10.75 -4.66 1.01
C SER A 117 10.49 -4.60 2.51
N ASP A 118 11.04 -3.60 3.20
CA ASP A 118 10.90 -3.42 4.65
C ASP A 118 9.72 -2.53 5.02
N ILE A 119 9.38 -1.59 4.15
CA ILE A 119 8.29 -0.64 4.32
C ILE A 119 7.68 -0.31 2.95
N LEU A 120 6.37 -0.10 2.94
CA LEU A 120 5.62 0.33 1.77
C LEU A 120 5.23 1.80 1.90
N ILE A 121 5.40 2.57 0.84
CA ILE A 121 4.76 3.88 0.68
C ILE A 121 3.74 3.76 -0.44
N SER A 122 2.48 4.02 -0.12
CA SER A 122 1.36 3.90 -1.06
C SER A 122 0.27 4.93 -0.75
N ASP A 123 -0.76 4.96 -1.56
CA ASP A 123 -1.90 5.86 -1.40
C ASP A 123 -3.17 5.08 -0.98
N PHE A 124 -4.13 4.92 -1.89
CA PHE A 124 -5.39 4.19 -1.64
C PHE A 124 -5.41 2.78 -2.24
N SER A 125 -4.25 2.21 -2.54
CA SER A 125 -4.11 0.90 -3.17
C SER A 125 -4.40 -0.25 -2.21
N GLY A 126 -5.08 -1.28 -2.70
CA GLY A 126 -5.31 -2.52 -1.96
C GLY A 126 -4.03 -3.26 -1.53
N VAL A 127 -2.90 -3.00 -2.20
CA VAL A 127 -1.59 -3.56 -1.85
C VAL A 127 -1.14 -3.24 -0.41
N ILE A 128 -1.67 -2.15 0.18
CA ILE A 128 -1.43 -1.81 1.58
C ILE A 128 -1.85 -2.96 2.50
N PHE A 129 -3.03 -3.55 2.26
CA PHE A 129 -3.54 -4.63 3.09
C PHE A 129 -2.79 -5.94 2.85
N ASP A 130 -2.39 -6.22 1.61
CA ASP A 130 -1.51 -7.35 1.32
C ASP A 130 -0.19 -7.21 2.10
N PHE A 131 0.44 -6.05 2.00
CA PHE A 131 1.73 -5.80 2.64
C PHE A 131 1.66 -5.85 4.17
N THR A 132 0.64 -5.23 4.76
CA THR A 132 0.52 -5.11 6.22
C THR A 132 -0.02 -6.36 6.88
N LEU A 133 -0.97 -7.08 6.26
CA LEU A 133 -1.63 -8.21 6.89
C LEU A 133 -0.97 -9.55 6.57
N ILE A 134 -0.37 -9.71 5.38
CA ILE A 134 0.31 -10.95 4.98
C ILE A 134 1.76 -10.93 5.43
N TYR A 135 2.50 -9.85 5.11
CA TYR A 135 3.94 -9.75 5.40
C TYR A 135 4.26 -9.12 6.76
N ASP A 136 3.25 -8.64 7.50
CA ASP A 136 3.37 -7.97 8.81
C ASP A 136 4.39 -6.81 8.81
N LYS A 137 4.39 -6.00 7.76
CA LYS A 137 5.31 -4.87 7.59
C LYS A 137 4.56 -3.54 7.60
N PRO A 138 5.18 -2.45 8.08
CA PRO A 138 4.53 -1.15 8.20
C PRO A 138 4.34 -0.46 6.86
N VAL A 139 3.39 0.49 6.81
CA VAL A 139 3.11 1.31 5.65
C VAL A 139 3.18 2.79 6.01
N ILE A 140 3.62 3.60 5.04
CA ILE A 140 3.38 5.04 5.02
C ILE A 140 2.33 5.28 3.94
N TYR A 141 1.20 5.86 4.30
CA TYR A 141 0.12 6.14 3.37
C TYR A 141 -0.05 7.64 3.16
N THR A 142 -0.35 8.04 1.93
CA THR A 142 -0.74 9.44 1.66
C THR A 142 -2.21 9.61 2.04
N ASP A 143 -2.60 10.87 2.36
CA ASP A 143 -4.02 11.17 2.54
C ASP A 143 -4.72 11.02 1.19
N PRO A 144 -5.53 9.99 1.01
CA PRO A 144 -6.36 9.95 -0.16
C PRO A 144 -7.44 11.02 0.05
N GLN A 145 -7.40 12.09 -0.68
CA GLN A 145 -8.60 12.90 -0.91
C GLN A 145 -9.58 12.03 -1.73
N PHE A 146 -10.07 10.99 -1.05
CA PHE A 146 -10.90 9.99 -1.68
C PHE A 146 -12.30 10.55 -1.82
N ASP A 147 -12.56 11.14 -2.98
CA ASP A 147 -13.90 11.54 -3.33
C ASP A 147 -14.77 10.29 -3.54
N VAL A 148 -15.47 9.90 -2.46
CA VAL A 148 -16.40 8.77 -2.49
C VAL A 148 -17.55 8.97 -3.47
N SER A 149 -17.80 10.19 -3.96
CA SER A 149 -18.85 10.49 -4.92
C SER A 149 -18.62 9.84 -6.28
N LEU A 150 -17.35 9.54 -6.63
CA LEU A 150 -16.96 8.86 -7.87
C LEU A 150 -17.12 7.33 -7.81
N TYR A 151 -17.45 6.78 -6.64
CA TYR A 151 -17.60 5.35 -6.40
C TYR A 151 -19.01 5.03 -5.91
N ASP A 152 -19.47 3.80 -6.11
CA ASP A 152 -20.76 3.28 -5.58
C ASP A 152 -20.78 3.18 -4.04
N ALA A 153 -20.09 4.09 -3.37
CA ALA A 153 -19.99 4.19 -1.91
C ALA A 153 -20.55 5.49 -1.34
N TRP A 154 -21.02 6.41 -2.19
CA TRP A 154 -21.56 7.72 -1.80
C TRP A 154 -22.77 7.63 -0.86
N TRP A 155 -23.48 6.51 -0.84
CA TRP A 155 -24.65 6.23 -0.01
C TRP A 155 -24.30 5.60 1.34
N LEU A 156 -23.02 5.38 1.65
CA LEU A 156 -22.60 4.84 2.93
C LEU A 156 -22.61 5.95 3.99
N ASP A 157 -23.36 5.74 5.08
CA ASP A 157 -23.44 6.65 6.23
C ASP A 157 -22.22 6.54 7.17
N THR A 158 -21.29 5.65 6.87
CA THR A 158 -20.11 5.38 7.69
C THR A 158 -18.85 5.45 6.84
N PRO A 159 -17.72 5.93 7.41
CA PRO A 159 -16.44 5.90 6.72
C PRO A 159 -16.12 4.51 6.18
N LEU A 160 -15.41 4.45 5.07
CA LEU A 160 -14.90 3.20 4.54
C LEU A 160 -13.95 2.57 5.56
N TRP A 161 -14.10 1.28 5.82
CA TRP A 161 -13.22 0.56 6.76
C TRP A 161 -11.74 0.74 6.39
N THR A 162 -11.41 0.75 5.12
CA THR A 162 -10.05 0.96 4.62
C THR A 162 -9.43 2.24 5.15
N THR A 163 -10.18 3.35 5.16
CA THR A 163 -9.67 4.65 5.67
C THR A 163 -9.52 4.66 7.19
N THR A 164 -10.36 3.93 7.92
CA THR A 164 -10.29 3.83 9.38
C THR A 164 -9.20 2.88 9.87
N ALA A 165 -8.78 1.92 9.04
CA ALA A 165 -7.71 0.98 9.37
C ALA A 165 -6.30 1.58 9.19
N LEU A 166 -6.11 2.48 8.21
CA LEU A 166 -4.79 3.01 7.83
C LEU A 166 -3.98 3.58 9.00
N PRO A 167 -4.52 4.41 9.92
CA PRO A 167 -3.76 4.97 11.05
C PRO A 167 -3.22 3.92 12.02
N ARG A 168 -3.78 2.72 12.00
CA ARG A 168 -3.35 1.59 12.83
C ARG A 168 -2.25 0.78 12.15
N LEU A 169 -2.18 0.82 10.82
CA LEU A 169 -1.24 0.04 10.01
C LEU A 169 0.10 0.75 9.81
N GLY A 170 0.11 2.07 9.88
CA GLY A 170 1.30 2.85 9.62
C GLY A 170 1.11 4.36 9.81
N ALA A 171 2.04 5.15 9.29
CA ALA A 171 2.04 6.60 9.39
C ALA A 171 1.45 7.27 8.15
N GLN A 172 0.80 8.42 8.35
CA GLN A 172 0.37 9.27 7.25
C GLN A 172 1.52 10.14 6.76
N LEU A 173 1.75 10.18 5.44
CA LEU A 173 2.65 11.13 4.81
C LEU A 173 1.93 12.48 4.65
N THR A 174 2.53 13.53 5.19
CA THR A 174 2.04 14.91 5.09
C THR A 174 3.12 15.81 4.49
N GLU A 175 2.75 16.98 4.02
CA GLU A 175 3.73 17.96 3.54
C GLU A 175 4.76 18.35 4.61
N GLU A 176 4.34 18.36 5.88
CA GLU A 176 5.18 18.71 7.02
C GLU A 176 6.24 17.62 7.28
N ASN A 177 5.86 16.34 7.35
CA ASN A 177 6.79 15.25 7.69
C ASN A 177 7.57 14.70 6.48
N MET A 178 7.14 15.04 5.27
CA MET A 178 7.81 14.63 4.02
C MET A 178 9.28 15.12 3.96
N GLN A 179 9.60 16.26 4.54
CA GLN A 179 10.97 16.79 4.56
C GLN A 179 11.93 15.94 5.41
N ASN A 180 11.38 15.19 6.37
CA ASN A 180 12.12 14.29 7.26
C ASN A 180 11.74 12.83 6.98
N LEU A 181 11.65 12.46 5.70
CA LEU A 181 11.13 11.16 5.26
C LEU A 181 11.92 9.98 5.82
N LYS A 182 13.24 10.13 5.99
CA LYS A 182 14.07 9.10 6.62
C LYS A 182 13.63 8.80 8.06
N ASP A 183 13.46 9.82 8.86
CA ASP A 183 13.06 9.67 10.27
C ASP A 183 11.63 9.10 10.37
N LEU A 184 10.75 9.49 9.45
CA LEU A 184 9.39 8.94 9.36
C LEU A 184 9.42 7.44 9.05
N ILE A 185 10.25 7.01 8.09
CA ILE A 185 10.45 5.60 7.72
C ILE A 185 10.97 4.83 8.93
N ASP A 186 12.05 5.30 9.57
CA ASP A 186 12.69 4.63 10.70
C ASP A 186 11.72 4.52 11.89
N THR A 187 10.98 5.57 12.19
CA THR A 187 9.95 5.56 13.23
C THR A 187 8.84 4.56 12.90
N CYS A 188 8.36 4.56 11.66
CA CYS A 188 7.28 3.68 11.26
C CYS A 188 7.65 2.19 11.35
N ILE A 189 8.93 1.86 11.10
CA ILE A 189 9.46 0.50 11.22
C ILE A 189 9.62 0.08 12.69
N THR A 190 10.05 1.00 13.55
CA THR A 190 10.48 0.66 14.93
C THR A 190 9.43 0.89 16.00
N ASP A 191 8.41 1.72 15.74
CA ASP A 191 7.36 2.02 16.73
C ASP A 191 6.42 0.82 16.91
N PRO A 192 6.38 0.21 18.11
CA PRO A 192 5.58 -0.98 18.39
C PRO A 192 4.07 -0.78 18.21
N LYS A 193 3.58 0.47 18.23
CA LYS A 193 2.15 0.76 18.04
C LYS A 193 1.64 0.28 16.67
N TYR A 194 2.48 0.35 15.63
CA TYR A 194 2.09 -0.10 14.30
C TYR A 194 2.08 -1.63 14.17
N ALA A 195 3.00 -2.32 14.85
CA ALA A 195 2.98 -3.78 14.92
C ALA A 195 1.71 -4.28 15.65
N GLU A 196 1.38 -3.66 16.78
CA GLU A 196 0.16 -3.95 17.52
C GLU A 196 -1.10 -3.62 16.70
N GLY A 197 -1.11 -2.48 16.00
CA GLY A 197 -2.22 -2.10 15.13
C GLY A 197 -2.44 -3.09 13.98
N ARG A 198 -1.39 -3.56 13.32
CA ARG A 198 -1.48 -4.58 12.27
C ARG A 198 -2.05 -5.89 12.81
N ARG A 199 -1.57 -6.34 14.00
CA ARG A 199 -2.09 -7.53 14.66
C ARG A 199 -3.60 -7.43 14.89
N GLN A 200 -4.07 -6.31 15.47
CA GLN A 200 -5.48 -6.08 15.75
C GLN A 200 -6.32 -6.05 14.46
N VAL A 201 -5.86 -5.33 13.44
CA VAL A 201 -6.57 -5.26 12.15
C VAL A 201 -6.65 -6.64 11.50
N LYS A 202 -5.59 -7.43 11.59
CA LYS A 202 -5.56 -8.82 11.09
C LYS A 202 -6.57 -9.71 11.80
N GLU A 203 -6.64 -9.65 13.11
CA GLU A 203 -7.61 -10.39 13.92
C GLU A 203 -9.07 -10.01 13.60
N GLU A 204 -9.32 -8.73 13.29
CA GLU A 204 -10.65 -8.24 12.95
C GLU A 204 -11.13 -8.66 11.55
N THR A 205 -10.21 -8.84 10.62
CA THR A 205 -10.53 -8.96 9.19
C THR A 205 -10.20 -10.31 8.60
N TRP A 206 -9.13 -10.92 9.03
CA TRP A 206 -8.68 -12.22 8.55
C TRP A 206 -9.05 -13.30 9.56
N VAL A 207 -10.31 -13.70 9.49
CA VAL A 207 -10.85 -14.79 10.33
C VAL A 207 -10.54 -16.11 9.64
N HIS A 208 -9.87 -16.99 10.35
CA HIS A 208 -9.67 -18.39 9.95
C HIS A 208 -10.90 -19.23 10.25
#